data_6d5e07ee99beb51647ee4c269c310ec2
#
_entry.id   6d5e07ee99beb51647ee4c269c310ec2
#
_cell.length_a   1.000
_cell.length_b   1.000
_cell.length_c   1.000
_cell.angle_alpha   90.00
_cell.angle_beta   90.00
_cell.angle_gamma   90.00
#
_symmetry.space_group_name_H-M   'P 1'
#
loop_
_entity.id
_entity.type
_entity.pdbx_description
1 polymer ?
#
loop_
_entity_poly.entity_id
_entity_poly.type
_entity_poly.pdbx_seq_one_letter_code
_entity_poly.pdbx_strand_id
1 'polypeptide(L)'
;MQASLLEILRSIPDHRRREGKRFDLATVLLYAILAMVAGANSYRQMHEFIRVHRQRLNEAFGLELPYSPSYTGLRLILQGVDAEALEVAFRRHAASLPTPPAVEGLTAIAVDGKTLRGSFDAFNDRKAAHMMSALRHADRIVLAHVMVAEKSNEIPTAPELIEALGLKDCLFTLDAEHCQKNCSNA
;
A
#
# COMPACT_ATOMS: atom_id res chain seq x y z
N MET A 1 12.01 -18.17 -8.15
CA MET A 1 11.83 -18.06 -6.68
C MET A 1 11.05 -16.79 -6.40
N GLN A 2 9.94 -16.90 -5.68
CA GLN A 2 9.07 -15.74 -5.40
C GLN A 2 9.73 -14.93 -4.26
N ALA A 3 9.88 -13.59 -4.46
CA ALA A 3 10.48 -12.75 -3.44
C ALA A 3 9.55 -12.68 -2.21
N SER A 4 10.11 -12.83 -1.00
CA SER A 4 9.35 -12.66 0.23
C SER A 4 8.93 -11.21 0.43
N LEU A 5 7.87 -10.94 1.20
CA LEU A 5 7.46 -9.58 1.53
C LEU A 5 8.64 -8.77 2.14
N LEU A 6 9.44 -9.39 2.99
CA LEU A 6 10.59 -8.72 3.61
C LEU A 6 11.65 -8.31 2.57
N GLU A 7 11.95 -9.14 1.57
CA GLU A 7 12.86 -8.80 0.47
C GLU A 7 12.32 -7.64 -0.36
N ILE A 8 11.01 -7.61 -0.59
CA ILE A 8 10.35 -6.51 -1.29
C ILE A 8 10.45 -5.21 -0.47
N LEU A 9 10.18 -5.26 0.83
CA LEU A 9 10.31 -4.10 1.72
C LEU A 9 11.75 -3.57 1.81
N ARG A 10 12.77 -4.44 1.69
CA ARG A 10 14.18 -4.04 1.62
C ARG A 10 14.53 -3.23 0.37
N SER A 11 13.73 -3.30 -0.68
CA SER A 11 13.92 -2.47 -1.88
C SER A 11 13.49 -1.01 -1.71
N ILE A 12 12.77 -0.68 -0.64
CA ILE A 12 12.33 0.70 -0.33
C ILE A 12 13.54 1.49 0.16
N PRO A 13 13.87 2.64 -0.46
CA PRO A 13 14.99 3.47 -0.06
C PRO A 13 14.81 4.01 1.37
N ASP A 14 15.84 3.88 2.18
CA ASP A 14 15.86 4.47 3.51
C ASP A 14 16.44 5.89 3.45
N HIS A 15 15.57 6.89 3.39
CA HIS A 15 15.90 8.31 3.30
C HIS A 15 16.41 8.92 4.62
N ARG A 16 16.38 8.18 5.73
CA ARG A 16 16.84 8.68 7.02
C ARG A 16 18.34 8.92 7.00
N ARG A 17 18.79 9.93 7.75
CA ARG A 17 20.22 10.16 7.99
C ARG A 17 20.84 9.01 8.78
N ARG A 18 22.14 8.84 8.72
CA ARG A 18 22.89 7.75 9.37
C ARG A 18 22.53 7.61 10.87
N GLU A 19 22.40 8.71 11.57
CA GLU A 19 22.06 8.76 12.99
C GLU A 19 20.63 8.27 13.28
N GLY A 20 19.73 8.38 12.30
CA GLY A 20 18.34 7.90 12.37
C GLY A 20 18.14 6.42 12.01
N LYS A 21 19.17 5.74 11.50
CA LYS A 21 19.12 4.34 11.02
C LYS A 21 19.39 3.30 12.09
N ARG A 22 19.03 3.58 13.35
CA ARG A 22 19.18 2.60 14.45
C ARG A 22 18.39 1.32 14.26
N PHE A 23 17.30 1.41 13.50
CA PHE A 23 16.40 0.31 13.21
C PHE A 23 16.38 0.08 11.70
N ASP A 24 16.49 -1.18 11.28
CA ASP A 24 16.31 -1.55 9.88
C ASP A 24 14.90 -1.15 9.41
N LEU A 25 14.81 -0.40 8.30
CA LEU A 25 13.55 0.12 7.78
C LEU A 25 12.59 -1.01 7.42
N ALA A 26 13.06 -2.03 6.72
CA ALA A 26 12.23 -3.14 6.27
C ALA A 26 11.63 -3.92 7.44
N THR A 27 12.40 -4.11 8.51
CA THR A 27 11.93 -4.75 9.75
C THR A 27 10.84 -3.92 10.42
N VAL A 28 11.04 -2.60 10.52
CA VAL A 28 10.02 -1.70 11.11
C VAL A 28 8.75 -1.70 10.27
N LEU A 29 8.86 -1.65 8.94
CA LEU A 29 7.72 -1.69 8.03
C LEU A 29 6.97 -3.03 8.14
N LEU A 30 7.68 -4.15 8.14
CA LEU A 30 7.06 -5.47 8.32
C LEU A 30 6.26 -5.54 9.63
N TYR A 31 6.85 -5.09 10.73
CA TYR A 31 6.18 -5.15 12.04
C TYR A 31 5.00 -4.16 12.13
N ALA A 32 5.09 -3.01 11.47
CA ALA A 32 3.96 -2.08 11.35
C ALA A 32 2.81 -2.68 10.53
N ILE A 33 3.11 -3.35 9.42
CA ILE A 33 2.11 -4.07 8.61
C ILE A 33 1.44 -5.18 9.44
N LEU A 34 2.22 -5.98 10.16
CA LEU A 34 1.67 -7.03 11.02
C LEU A 34 0.79 -6.46 12.14
N ALA A 35 1.19 -5.31 12.71
CA ALA A 35 0.36 -4.60 13.70
C ALA A 35 -0.97 -4.16 13.09
N MET A 36 -0.97 -3.59 11.87
CA MET A 36 -2.21 -3.20 11.17
C MET A 36 -3.10 -4.41 10.86
N VAL A 37 -2.54 -5.51 10.41
CA VAL A 37 -3.27 -6.77 10.19
C VAL A 37 -3.86 -7.32 11.49
N ALA A 38 -3.17 -7.12 12.62
CA ALA A 38 -3.67 -7.45 13.96
C ALA A 38 -4.70 -6.43 14.53
N GLY A 39 -5.10 -5.41 13.74
CA GLY A 39 -6.13 -4.44 14.10
C GLY A 39 -5.62 -3.11 14.67
N ALA A 40 -4.31 -2.86 14.68
CA ALA A 40 -3.79 -1.57 15.10
C ALA A 40 -4.15 -0.48 14.07
N ASN A 41 -4.87 0.56 14.52
CA ASN A 41 -5.35 1.66 13.68
C ASN A 41 -4.71 3.02 14.04
N SER A 42 -3.68 3.01 14.87
CA SER A 42 -2.95 4.21 15.27
C SER A 42 -1.47 3.89 15.53
N TYR A 43 -0.59 4.89 15.39
CA TYR A 43 0.84 4.73 15.70
C TYR A 43 1.08 4.26 17.15
N ARG A 44 0.20 4.64 18.08
CA ARG A 44 0.27 4.19 19.48
C ARG A 44 0.03 2.69 19.59
N GLN A 45 -1.00 2.19 18.93
CA GLN A 45 -1.31 0.75 18.92
C GLN A 45 -0.24 -0.05 18.18
N MET A 46 0.29 0.46 17.05
CA MET A 46 1.41 -0.16 16.35
C MET A 46 2.66 -0.24 17.25
N HIS A 47 2.99 0.85 17.95
CA HIS A 47 4.10 0.85 18.90
C HIS A 47 3.90 -0.18 20.01
N GLU A 48 2.71 -0.24 20.60
CA GLU A 48 2.39 -1.19 21.65
C GLU A 48 2.46 -2.64 21.14
N PHE A 49 1.92 -2.92 19.97
CA PHE A 49 2.02 -4.23 19.34
C PHE A 49 3.49 -4.64 19.15
N ILE A 50 4.31 -3.78 18.58
CA ILE A 50 5.73 -4.05 18.37
C ILE A 50 6.43 -4.28 19.72
N ARG A 51 6.17 -3.44 20.73
CA ARG A 51 6.76 -3.55 22.05
C ARG A 51 6.48 -4.90 22.68
N VAL A 52 5.24 -5.38 22.60
CA VAL A 52 4.78 -6.64 23.20
C VAL A 52 5.28 -7.86 22.41
N HIS A 53 5.20 -7.81 21.09
CA HIS A 53 5.41 -9.00 20.24
C HIS A 53 6.81 -9.08 19.62
N ARG A 54 7.65 -8.06 19.78
CA ARG A 54 8.98 -7.94 19.15
C ARG A 54 9.80 -9.22 19.22
N GLN A 55 9.91 -9.82 20.41
CA GLN A 55 10.75 -11.00 20.58
C GLN A 55 10.26 -12.18 19.75
N ARG A 56 8.96 -12.45 19.78
CA ARG A 56 8.33 -13.51 18.97
C ARG A 56 8.45 -13.23 17.48
N LEU A 57 8.34 -11.96 17.08
CA LEU A 57 8.50 -11.57 15.68
C LEU A 57 9.94 -11.73 15.22
N ASN A 58 10.93 -11.37 16.03
CA ASN A 58 12.33 -11.60 15.76
C ASN A 58 12.59 -13.09 15.51
N GLU A 59 12.11 -13.95 16.39
CA GLU A 59 12.26 -15.41 16.30
C GLU A 59 11.55 -15.95 15.04
N ALA A 60 10.31 -15.54 14.79
CA ALA A 60 9.51 -16.05 13.68
C ALA A 60 10.06 -15.66 12.29
N PHE A 61 10.68 -14.48 12.17
CA PHE A 61 11.17 -13.96 10.89
C PHE A 61 12.71 -13.98 10.78
N GLY A 62 13.41 -14.48 11.79
CA GLY A 62 14.89 -14.48 11.81
C GLY A 62 15.45 -13.05 11.74
N LEU A 63 14.81 -12.09 12.41
CA LEU A 63 15.15 -10.68 12.39
C LEU A 63 15.71 -10.24 13.74
N GLU A 64 16.39 -9.10 13.73
CA GLU A 64 17.02 -8.54 14.93
C GLU A 64 16.56 -7.08 15.13
N LEU A 65 15.45 -6.90 15.85
CA LEU A 65 15.04 -5.60 16.37
C LEU A 65 15.38 -5.58 17.87
N PRO A 66 16.48 -4.94 18.30
CA PRO A 66 16.99 -5.10 19.67
C PRO A 66 16.05 -4.53 20.73
N TYR A 67 15.33 -3.45 20.38
CA TYR A 67 14.27 -2.84 21.19
C TYR A 67 13.24 -2.17 20.29
N SER A 68 12.04 -1.91 20.81
CA SER A 68 11.02 -1.20 20.07
C SER A 68 11.42 0.27 19.86
N PRO A 69 11.26 0.83 18.66
CA PRO A 69 11.35 2.27 18.49
C PRO A 69 10.38 2.97 19.45
N SER A 70 10.72 4.14 19.95
CA SER A 70 9.75 4.95 20.72
C SER A 70 8.54 5.29 19.84
N TYR A 71 7.41 5.62 20.48
CA TYR A 71 6.20 6.07 19.76
C TYR A 71 6.49 7.18 18.72
N THR A 72 7.21 8.21 19.14
CA THR A 72 7.60 9.33 18.26
C THR A 72 8.55 8.87 17.17
N GLY A 73 9.53 8.02 17.50
CA GLY A 73 10.46 7.44 16.54
C GLY A 73 9.75 6.59 15.47
N LEU A 74 8.83 5.72 15.89
CA LEU A 74 8.01 4.92 14.96
C LEU A 74 7.19 5.80 14.02
N ARG A 75 6.52 6.82 14.59
CA ARG A 75 5.74 7.78 13.80
C ARG A 75 6.59 8.48 12.75
N LEU A 76 7.76 8.99 13.13
CA LEU A 76 8.65 9.70 12.20
C LEU A 76 9.21 8.76 11.12
N ILE A 77 9.53 7.51 11.46
CA ILE A 77 9.98 6.51 10.49
C ILE A 77 8.88 6.27 9.45
N LEU A 78 7.64 6.01 9.89
CA LEU A 78 6.54 5.69 8.98
C LEU A 78 6.10 6.89 8.15
N GLN A 79 6.06 8.09 8.72
CA GLN A 79 5.70 9.32 7.99
C GLN A 79 6.74 9.74 6.95
N GLY A 80 7.98 9.33 7.12
CA GLY A 80 9.06 9.66 6.20
C GLY A 80 9.24 8.63 5.07
N VAL A 81 8.49 7.55 5.01
CA VAL A 81 8.57 6.58 3.91
C VAL A 81 8.14 7.25 2.61
N ASP A 82 8.93 7.05 1.57
CA ASP A 82 8.60 7.49 0.22
C ASP A 82 7.35 6.72 -0.27
N ALA A 83 6.28 7.47 -0.57
CA ALA A 83 5.00 6.90 -0.94
C ALA A 83 5.05 6.18 -2.29
N GLU A 84 5.83 6.70 -3.25
CA GLU A 84 5.98 6.09 -4.57
C GLU A 84 6.78 4.77 -4.47
N ALA A 85 7.88 4.78 -3.73
CA ALA A 85 8.66 3.56 -3.48
C ALA A 85 7.84 2.49 -2.74
N LEU A 86 6.99 2.90 -1.80
CA LEU A 86 6.07 1.99 -1.11
C LEU A 86 5.03 1.40 -2.07
N GLU A 87 4.48 2.21 -2.97
CA GLU A 87 3.52 1.75 -3.99
C GLU A 87 4.16 0.76 -4.95
N VAL A 88 5.36 1.03 -5.43
CA VAL A 88 6.12 0.09 -6.29
C VAL A 88 6.35 -1.23 -5.55
N ALA A 89 6.74 -1.18 -4.28
CA ALA A 89 6.91 -2.38 -3.47
C ALA A 89 5.59 -3.14 -3.27
N PHE A 90 4.48 -2.43 -3.05
CA PHE A 90 3.15 -3.01 -2.93
C PHE A 90 2.72 -3.72 -4.21
N ARG A 91 2.83 -3.08 -5.38
CA ARG A 91 2.51 -3.69 -6.69
C ARG A 91 3.34 -4.94 -6.94
N ARG A 92 4.62 -4.89 -6.64
CA ARG A 92 5.52 -6.04 -6.76
C ARG A 92 5.07 -7.20 -5.86
N HIS A 93 4.64 -6.91 -4.64
CA HIS A 93 4.09 -7.92 -3.75
C HIS A 93 2.78 -8.51 -4.29
N ALA A 94 1.83 -7.67 -4.69
CA ALA A 94 0.56 -8.10 -5.27
C ALA A 94 0.76 -8.98 -6.52
N ALA A 95 1.68 -8.59 -7.41
CA ALA A 95 2.04 -9.37 -8.60
C ALA A 95 2.73 -10.71 -8.26
N SER A 96 3.37 -10.83 -7.09
CA SER A 96 4.01 -12.07 -6.64
C SER A 96 3.01 -13.09 -6.07
N LEU A 97 1.78 -12.69 -5.77
CA LEU A 97 0.76 -13.59 -5.23
C LEU A 97 0.19 -14.49 -6.33
N PRO A 98 -0.20 -15.73 -6.01
CA PRO A 98 -0.82 -16.64 -6.98
C PRO A 98 -2.03 -15.97 -7.64
N THR A 99 -2.12 -16.04 -8.95
CA THR A 99 -3.29 -15.55 -9.69
C THR A 99 -4.28 -16.71 -9.85
N PRO A 100 -5.53 -16.57 -9.38
CA PRO A 100 -6.56 -17.57 -9.64
C PRO A 100 -6.78 -17.75 -11.14
N PRO A 101 -7.24 -18.92 -11.58
CA PRO A 101 -7.57 -19.12 -12.99
C PRO A 101 -8.65 -18.13 -13.43
N ALA A 102 -8.45 -17.55 -14.61
CA ALA A 102 -9.42 -16.64 -15.20
C ALA A 102 -10.72 -17.38 -15.55
N VAL A 103 -11.85 -16.72 -15.36
CA VAL A 103 -13.16 -17.22 -15.81
C VAL A 103 -13.35 -16.78 -17.27
N GLU A 104 -13.63 -17.73 -18.15
CA GLU A 104 -13.78 -17.46 -19.60
C GLU A 104 -12.55 -16.79 -20.26
N GLY A 105 -11.36 -16.97 -19.68
CA GLY A 105 -10.12 -16.39 -20.21
C GLY A 105 -9.88 -14.92 -19.83
N LEU A 106 -10.81 -14.27 -19.11
CA LEU A 106 -10.67 -12.87 -18.67
C LEU A 106 -10.52 -12.77 -17.16
N THR A 107 -9.65 -11.87 -16.72
CA THR A 107 -9.50 -11.52 -15.30
C THR A 107 -10.37 -10.28 -15.00
N ALA A 108 -11.38 -10.43 -14.14
CA ALA A 108 -12.24 -9.32 -13.74
C ALA A 108 -11.56 -8.45 -12.67
N ILE A 109 -11.48 -7.13 -12.93
CA ILE A 109 -10.87 -6.13 -12.06
C ILE A 109 -11.87 -5.01 -11.81
N ALA A 110 -12.17 -4.74 -10.54
CA ALA A 110 -12.95 -3.57 -10.15
C ALA A 110 -12.02 -2.37 -9.89
N VAL A 111 -12.37 -1.23 -10.46
CA VAL A 111 -11.73 0.04 -10.17
C VAL A 111 -12.70 0.91 -9.39
N ASP A 112 -12.27 1.34 -8.20
CA ASP A 112 -13.11 2.10 -7.26
C ASP A 112 -12.33 3.27 -6.66
N GLY A 113 -12.98 4.44 -6.59
CA GLY A 113 -12.46 5.63 -5.96
C GLY A 113 -12.88 5.72 -4.49
N LYS A 114 -11.95 6.11 -3.62
CA LYS A 114 -12.22 6.21 -2.18
C LYS A 114 -11.59 7.44 -1.55
N THR A 115 -12.41 8.21 -0.83
CA THR A 115 -11.93 9.30 0.01
C THR A 115 -11.42 8.76 1.34
N LEU A 116 -10.17 9.04 1.65
CA LEU A 116 -9.55 8.70 2.92
C LEU A 116 -9.93 9.74 3.99
N ARG A 117 -11.09 9.58 4.62
CA ARG A 117 -11.66 10.56 5.57
C ARG A 117 -10.69 10.95 6.69
N GLY A 118 -9.84 10.03 7.15
CA GLY A 118 -8.83 10.29 8.18
C GLY A 118 -7.61 11.10 7.72
N SER A 119 -7.49 11.43 6.43
CA SER A 119 -6.38 12.21 5.87
C SER A 119 -6.67 13.72 5.80
N PHE A 120 -7.87 14.15 6.18
CA PHE A 120 -8.22 15.56 6.28
C PHE A 120 -7.38 16.24 7.37
N ASP A 121 -6.73 17.34 7.05
CA ASP A 121 -5.92 18.14 7.96
C ASP A 121 -6.37 19.60 7.91
N ALA A 122 -7.29 19.96 8.81
CA ALA A 122 -7.84 21.31 8.90
C ALA A 122 -6.79 22.35 9.28
N PHE A 123 -5.69 21.95 9.95
CA PHE A 123 -4.66 22.88 10.37
C PHE A 123 -3.77 23.36 9.21
N ASN A 124 -3.53 22.46 8.24
CA ASN A 124 -2.73 22.75 7.04
C ASN A 124 -3.59 22.98 5.78
N ASP A 125 -4.89 23.17 5.93
CA ASP A 125 -5.87 23.33 4.83
C ASP A 125 -5.78 22.21 3.77
N ARG A 126 -5.48 20.98 4.20
CA ARG A 126 -5.42 19.82 3.32
C ARG A 126 -6.75 19.10 3.27
N LYS A 127 -7.30 18.98 2.08
CA LYS A 127 -8.47 18.15 1.84
C LYS A 127 -8.19 16.69 2.10
N ALA A 128 -9.23 15.91 2.36
CA ALA A 128 -9.10 14.47 2.46
C ALA A 128 -8.55 13.89 1.15
N ALA A 129 -7.55 13.02 1.26
CA ALA A 129 -6.93 12.40 0.10
C ALA A 129 -7.93 11.47 -0.61
N HIS A 130 -7.99 11.58 -1.91
CA HIS A 130 -8.74 10.68 -2.80
C HIS A 130 -7.79 9.65 -3.39
N MET A 131 -8.21 8.40 -3.44
CA MET A 131 -7.40 7.30 -3.94
C MET A 131 -8.27 6.39 -4.82
N MET A 132 -7.78 6.04 -6.00
CA MET A 132 -8.37 4.98 -6.82
C MET A 132 -7.61 3.67 -6.59
N SER A 133 -8.32 2.57 -6.54
CA SER A 133 -7.78 1.23 -6.33
C SER A 133 -8.30 0.28 -7.39
N ALA A 134 -7.45 -0.63 -7.84
CA ALA A 134 -7.80 -1.74 -8.71
C ALA A 134 -7.83 -3.04 -7.92
N LEU A 135 -8.99 -3.67 -7.81
CA LEU A 135 -9.24 -4.89 -7.05
C LEU A 135 -9.51 -6.06 -7.99
N ARG A 136 -8.73 -7.14 -7.89
CA ARG A 136 -9.04 -8.38 -8.59
C ARG A 136 -10.19 -9.10 -7.91
N HIS A 137 -11.27 -9.37 -8.66
CA HIS A 137 -12.49 -9.95 -8.10
C HIS A 137 -12.30 -11.35 -7.53
N ALA A 138 -11.52 -12.19 -8.19
CA ALA A 138 -11.40 -13.62 -7.89
C ALA A 138 -10.89 -13.92 -6.47
N ASP A 139 -9.94 -13.12 -5.98
CA ASP A 139 -9.29 -13.29 -4.68
C ASP A 139 -9.34 -12.04 -3.80
N ARG A 140 -9.98 -10.97 -4.28
CA ARG A 140 -10.13 -9.68 -3.58
C ARG A 140 -8.79 -9.03 -3.23
N ILE A 141 -7.78 -9.22 -4.09
CA ILE A 141 -6.48 -8.58 -3.91
C ILE A 141 -6.49 -7.23 -4.61
N VAL A 142 -6.09 -6.19 -3.89
CA VAL A 142 -5.79 -4.87 -4.48
C VAL A 142 -4.46 -5.01 -5.22
N LEU A 143 -4.48 -4.73 -6.53
CA LEU A 143 -3.31 -4.87 -7.41
C LEU A 143 -2.47 -3.60 -7.43
N ALA A 144 -3.12 -2.45 -7.41
CA ALA A 144 -2.50 -1.13 -7.40
C ALA A 144 -3.47 -0.08 -6.86
N HIS A 145 -2.90 1.07 -6.49
CA HIS A 145 -3.67 2.27 -6.21
C HIS A 145 -2.94 3.52 -6.71
N VAL A 146 -3.69 4.56 -7.00
CA VAL A 146 -3.18 5.86 -7.44
C VAL A 146 -3.88 6.95 -6.65
N MET A 147 -3.13 7.95 -6.21
CA MET A 147 -3.68 9.13 -5.57
C MET A 147 -4.28 10.04 -6.63
N VAL A 148 -5.54 10.42 -6.45
CA VAL A 148 -6.22 11.40 -7.30
C VAL A 148 -5.76 12.80 -6.88
N ALA A 149 -5.24 13.59 -7.82
CA ALA A 149 -4.80 14.95 -7.51
C ALA A 149 -5.99 15.84 -7.11
N GLU A 150 -5.79 16.74 -6.16
CA GLU A 150 -6.86 17.60 -5.58
C GLU A 150 -7.70 18.38 -6.61
N LYS A 151 -7.17 18.60 -7.82
CA LYS A 151 -7.83 19.36 -8.90
C LYS A 151 -8.30 18.49 -10.04
N SER A 152 -8.07 17.16 -10.00
CA SER A 152 -8.53 16.25 -11.03
C SER A 152 -9.74 15.45 -10.57
N ASN A 153 -10.62 15.14 -11.50
CA ASN A 153 -11.69 14.17 -11.29
C ASN A 153 -11.11 12.75 -11.33
N GLU A 154 -11.81 11.79 -10.79
CA GLU A 154 -11.48 10.35 -10.90
C GLU A 154 -11.42 9.86 -12.36
N ILE A 155 -12.18 10.52 -13.25
CA ILE A 155 -12.33 10.14 -14.67
C ILE A 155 -11.00 10.03 -15.42
N PRO A 156 -10.07 11.00 -15.40
CA PRO A 156 -8.78 10.87 -16.06
C PRO A 156 -7.83 9.91 -15.34
N THR A 157 -8.03 9.67 -14.05
CA THR A 157 -7.14 8.83 -13.22
C THR A 157 -7.38 7.32 -13.47
N ALA A 158 -8.60 6.94 -13.87
CA ALA A 158 -8.92 5.53 -14.14
C ALA A 158 -8.11 4.95 -15.31
N PRO A 159 -8.00 5.59 -16.49
CA PRO A 159 -7.13 5.15 -17.57
C PRO A 159 -5.66 5.05 -17.14
N GLU A 160 -5.14 6.04 -16.39
CA GLU A 160 -3.77 6.03 -15.90
C GLU A 160 -3.50 4.81 -14.98
N LEU A 161 -4.43 4.47 -14.11
CA LEU A 161 -4.34 3.30 -13.25
C LEU A 161 -4.35 1.99 -14.07
N ILE A 162 -5.24 1.89 -15.07
CA ILE A 162 -5.36 0.73 -15.96
C ILE A 162 -4.06 0.55 -16.77
N GLU A 163 -3.54 1.61 -17.34
CA GLU A 163 -2.29 1.59 -18.10
C GLU A 163 -1.10 1.21 -17.20
N ALA A 164 -1.03 1.78 -16.00
CA ALA A 164 0.02 1.48 -15.02
C ALA A 164 0.00 0.02 -14.53
N LEU A 165 -1.14 -0.67 -14.59
CA LEU A 165 -1.24 -2.09 -14.29
C LEU A 165 -0.58 -2.96 -15.36
N GLY A 166 -0.61 -2.53 -16.64
CA GLY A 166 0.01 -3.24 -17.76
C GLY A 166 -0.54 -4.65 -17.98
N LEU A 167 -1.76 -4.94 -17.51
CA LEU A 167 -2.38 -6.25 -17.57
C LEU A 167 -3.09 -6.46 -18.92
N LYS A 168 -3.05 -7.70 -19.40
CA LYS A 168 -3.76 -8.13 -20.62
C LYS A 168 -4.90 -9.08 -20.24
N ASP A 169 -5.84 -9.21 -21.16
CA ASP A 169 -6.99 -10.13 -20.99
C ASP A 169 -7.78 -9.86 -19.72
N CYS A 170 -8.04 -8.58 -19.44
CA CYS A 170 -8.77 -8.12 -18.28
C CYS A 170 -10.11 -7.48 -18.65
N LEU A 171 -11.12 -7.72 -17.82
CA LEU A 171 -12.39 -7.00 -17.84
C LEU A 171 -12.40 -6.02 -16.66
N PHE A 172 -12.38 -4.72 -16.97
CA PHE A 172 -12.46 -3.69 -15.95
C PHE A 172 -13.92 -3.28 -15.70
N THR A 173 -14.30 -3.23 -14.42
CA THR A 173 -15.60 -2.67 -13.98
C THR A 173 -15.35 -1.38 -13.23
N LEU A 174 -16.06 -0.32 -13.61
CA LEU A 174 -15.97 1.01 -13.02
C LEU A 174 -17.38 1.47 -12.63
N ASP A 175 -17.47 2.47 -11.73
CA ASP A 175 -18.74 3.12 -11.42
C ASP A 175 -19.28 3.89 -12.64
N ALA A 176 -20.59 4.12 -12.66
CA ALA A 176 -21.30 4.80 -13.76
C ALA A 176 -20.76 6.22 -14.04
N GLU A 177 -20.17 6.90 -13.07
CA GLU A 177 -19.53 8.21 -13.25
C GLU A 177 -18.36 8.17 -14.26
N HIS A 178 -17.76 7.00 -14.47
CA HIS A 178 -16.66 6.77 -15.42
C HIS A 178 -17.14 6.40 -16.84
N CYS A 179 -18.46 6.26 -17.07
CA CYS A 179 -19.05 5.95 -18.38
C CYS A 179 -19.03 7.16 -19.33
N GLN A 180 -17.88 7.81 -19.50
CA GLN A 180 -17.65 8.86 -20.50
C GLN A 180 -16.87 8.30 -21.69
N LYS A 181 -17.06 8.90 -22.88
CA LYS A 181 -16.48 8.44 -24.16
C LYS A 181 -14.96 8.18 -24.14
N ASN A 182 -14.24 8.80 -23.22
CA ASN A 182 -12.78 8.66 -23.10
C ASN A 182 -12.32 7.41 -22.34
N CYS A 183 -13.22 6.73 -21.61
CA CYS A 183 -12.89 5.49 -20.87
C CYS A 183 -13.15 4.22 -21.68
N SER A 184 -13.87 4.30 -22.81
CA SER A 184 -14.25 3.15 -23.63
C SER A 184 -13.21 2.73 -24.67
N ASN A 185 -12.08 3.46 -24.82
CA ASN A 185 -11.03 3.22 -25.81
C ASN A 185 -9.66 2.86 -25.20
N ALA A 186 -9.58 2.52 -23.93
CA ALA A 186 -8.36 2.10 -23.25
C ALA A 186 -8.22 0.57 -23.18
#